data_90279999351e5ee194206985f12ca695
#
_entry.id   90279999351e5ee194206985f12ca695
#
_cell.length_a   1.000
_cell.length_b   1.000
_cell.length_c   1.000
_cell.angle_alpha   90.00
_cell.angle_beta   90.00
_cell.angle_gamma   90.00
#
_symmetry.space_group_name_H-M   'P 1'
#
loop_
_entity.id
_entity.type
_entity.pdbx_description
1 polymer ?
#
loop_
_entity_poly.entity_id
_entity_poly.type
_entity_poly.pdbx_seq_one_letter_code
_entity_poly.pdbx_strand_id
1 'polypeptide(L)'
;MKLRQIPLIAAALAAVAAAPAPAAPRGSSVPDFSGIWAHQWLPGFEALPSGPTALINLSRRPDGSSNVAQLVGDYNNPILKPEAAATVRKRGEESKAHFGFHNPRNQCWPNGLPFVLSSNGLQIFDRGDHLTMIYHMDHQLRTVRMNGSHPPKVTPSYYGDSVGHYEGDTLVIDTIAIKPGPFAMIDWFGTPQTAALHVVERYRLLDYDQAKASIQRAFKDNTIGPGGDPPVVDLDYRGKWLQLLFTVDDPNVFTTPWSATVTYGRQVPPALTGYSLWPEDVCAENPHKYGTEEDVQVPTAKAPDF
;
A
#
# COMPACT_ATOMS: atom_id res chain seq x y z
N MET A 1 -63.95 10.08 51.49
CA MET A 1 -63.36 9.79 50.15
C MET A 1 -61.96 9.28 50.39
N LYS A 2 -61.73 7.96 50.28
CA LYS A 2 -60.39 7.34 50.52
C LYS A 2 -59.70 7.14 49.17
N LEU A 3 -58.56 7.84 48.93
CA LEU A 3 -57.72 7.61 47.77
C LEU A 3 -56.96 6.26 47.93
N ARG A 4 -57.14 5.39 46.97
CA ARG A 4 -56.33 4.17 46.82
C ARG A 4 -55.05 4.51 46.14
N GLN A 5 -53.91 4.23 46.80
CA GLN A 5 -52.58 4.27 46.20
C GLN A 5 -52.36 2.98 45.40
N ILE A 6 -51.99 3.14 44.13
CA ILE A 6 -51.56 2.05 43.25
C ILE A 6 -50.02 2.02 43.27
N PRO A 7 -49.38 0.84 43.59
CA PRO A 7 -47.92 0.77 43.52
C PRO A 7 -47.46 0.62 42.07
N LEU A 8 -46.57 1.52 41.65
CA LEU A 8 -45.78 1.38 40.40
C LEU A 8 -44.71 0.30 40.60
N ILE A 9 -44.83 -0.79 39.88
CA ILE A 9 -43.80 -1.83 39.77
C ILE A 9 -42.86 -1.38 38.65
N ALA A 10 -41.65 -0.94 39.01
CA ALA A 10 -40.57 -0.65 38.05
C ALA A 10 -39.91 -1.98 37.63
N ALA A 11 -40.14 -2.41 36.42
CA ALA A 11 -39.44 -3.57 35.83
C ALA A 11 -38.07 -3.08 35.33
N ALA A 12 -37.00 -3.47 36.03
CA ALA A 12 -35.63 -3.26 35.58
C ALA A 12 -35.30 -4.29 34.49
N LEU A 13 -35.19 -3.84 33.22
CA LEU A 13 -34.60 -4.64 32.15
C LEU A 13 -33.08 -4.69 32.36
N ALA A 14 -32.54 -5.81 32.77
CA ALA A 14 -31.12 -6.09 32.76
C ALA A 14 -30.71 -6.42 31.32
N ALA A 15 -30.05 -5.48 30.67
CA ALA A 15 -29.36 -5.72 29.37
C ALA A 15 -28.13 -6.59 29.64
N VAL A 16 -28.21 -7.87 29.33
CA VAL A 16 -27.06 -8.77 29.31
C VAL A 16 -26.24 -8.41 28.07
N ALA A 17 -25.13 -7.69 28.27
CA ALA A 17 -24.13 -7.50 27.23
C ALA A 17 -23.51 -8.87 26.91
N ALA A 18 -23.84 -9.43 25.74
CA ALA A 18 -23.19 -10.64 25.25
C ALA A 18 -21.71 -10.31 24.99
N ALA A 19 -20.80 -10.96 25.71
CA ALA A 19 -19.38 -10.90 25.41
C ALA A 19 -19.15 -11.45 23.98
N PRO A 20 -18.26 -10.86 23.19
CA PRO A 20 -17.93 -11.39 21.88
C PRO A 20 -17.42 -12.84 22.03
N ALA A 21 -17.99 -13.75 21.23
CA ALA A 21 -17.54 -15.13 21.22
C ALA A 21 -16.04 -15.17 20.82
N PRO A 22 -15.24 -16.05 21.45
CA PRO A 22 -13.85 -16.23 21.02
C PRO A 22 -13.82 -16.69 19.57
N ALA A 23 -12.89 -16.10 18.78
CA ALA A 23 -12.70 -16.48 17.40
C ALA A 23 -12.49 -17.99 17.28
N ALA A 24 -13.15 -18.61 16.32
CA ALA A 24 -12.99 -20.05 16.07
C ALA A 24 -11.52 -20.37 15.75
N PRO A 25 -10.96 -21.47 16.26
CA PRO A 25 -9.59 -21.85 15.92
C PRO A 25 -9.48 -22.06 14.41
N ARG A 26 -8.42 -21.50 13.80
CA ARG A 26 -8.12 -21.68 12.36
C ARG A 26 -8.03 -23.17 12.05
N GLY A 27 -8.62 -23.58 10.94
CA GLY A 27 -8.36 -24.90 10.40
C GLY A 27 -6.86 -25.05 10.11
N SER A 28 -6.29 -26.21 10.38
CA SER A 28 -4.84 -26.50 10.21
C SER A 28 -4.29 -26.32 8.79
N SER A 29 -5.12 -25.96 7.82
CA SER A 29 -4.78 -25.76 6.40
C SER A 29 -4.56 -24.31 5.98
N VAL A 30 -4.87 -23.32 6.84
CA VAL A 30 -4.72 -21.89 6.49
C VAL A 30 -3.30 -21.43 6.88
N PRO A 31 -2.51 -20.90 5.95
CA PRO A 31 -1.17 -20.38 6.25
C PRO A 31 -1.23 -19.21 7.24
N ASP A 32 -0.19 -19.08 8.05
CA ASP A 32 -0.01 -17.93 8.93
C ASP A 32 0.74 -16.83 8.18
N PHE A 33 0.02 -15.76 7.81
CA PHE A 33 0.58 -14.59 7.16
C PHE A 33 1.14 -13.55 8.14
N SER A 34 0.99 -13.78 9.45
CA SER A 34 1.45 -12.84 10.47
C SER A 34 2.97 -12.62 10.40
N GLY A 35 3.39 -11.42 10.73
CA GLY A 35 4.81 -11.07 10.81
C GLY A 35 5.17 -9.80 10.05
N ILE A 36 6.46 -9.53 10.01
CA ILE A 36 7.04 -8.38 9.34
C ILE A 36 7.59 -8.84 8.00
N TRP A 37 7.12 -8.21 6.95
CA TRP A 37 7.45 -8.49 5.57
C TRP A 37 8.03 -7.25 4.91
N ALA A 38 9.13 -7.40 4.19
CA ALA A 38 9.81 -6.30 3.53
C ALA A 38 10.07 -6.60 2.05
N HIS A 39 10.14 -5.56 1.24
CA HIS A 39 10.65 -5.62 -0.12
C HIS A 39 11.44 -4.36 -0.43
N GLN A 40 12.29 -4.43 -1.44
CA GLN A 40 12.97 -3.25 -1.93
C GLN A 40 11.96 -2.25 -2.48
N TRP A 41 12.21 -0.95 -2.28
CA TRP A 41 11.35 0.09 -2.85
C TRP A 41 11.16 -0.09 -4.36
N LEU A 42 9.92 0.07 -4.82
CA LEU A 42 9.52 -0.11 -6.21
C LEU A 42 8.98 1.20 -6.78
N PRO A 43 9.54 1.74 -7.88
CA PRO A 43 8.97 2.91 -8.58
C PRO A 43 7.65 2.59 -9.28
N GLY A 44 7.48 1.35 -9.71
CA GLY A 44 6.27 0.75 -10.24
C GLY A 44 6.12 -0.66 -9.72
N PHE A 45 5.21 -1.41 -10.28
CA PHE A 45 4.92 -2.77 -9.85
C PHE A 45 5.49 -3.80 -10.83
N GLU A 46 5.83 -4.98 -10.34
CA GLU A 46 6.31 -6.06 -11.18
C GLU A 46 5.18 -6.57 -12.09
N ALA A 47 5.36 -6.40 -13.40
CA ALA A 47 4.43 -6.88 -14.40
C ALA A 47 4.34 -8.41 -14.43
N LEU A 48 3.14 -8.93 -14.71
CA LEU A 48 2.95 -10.35 -15.00
C LEU A 48 3.60 -10.72 -16.35
N PRO A 49 3.94 -11.99 -16.57
CA PRO A 49 4.51 -12.47 -17.84
C PRO A 49 3.58 -12.27 -19.04
N SER A 50 2.28 -12.09 -18.82
CA SER A 50 1.27 -11.93 -19.86
C SER A 50 0.07 -11.14 -19.34
N GLY A 51 -0.70 -10.57 -20.27
CA GLY A 51 -1.90 -9.78 -19.97
C GLY A 51 -1.61 -8.28 -19.93
N PRO A 52 -2.60 -7.47 -19.53
CA PRO A 52 -2.42 -6.05 -19.28
C PRO A 52 -1.40 -5.81 -18.18
N THR A 53 -0.39 -4.99 -18.46
CA THR A 53 0.75 -4.79 -17.56
C THR A 53 0.70 -3.43 -16.88
N ALA A 54 1.16 -3.38 -15.62
CA ALA A 54 1.45 -2.14 -14.93
C ALA A 54 2.45 -1.27 -15.71
N LEU A 55 2.43 0.04 -15.45
CA LEU A 55 3.39 0.98 -16.05
C LEU A 55 4.82 0.65 -15.64
N ILE A 56 5.74 0.86 -16.55
CA ILE A 56 7.18 0.76 -16.32
C ILE A 56 7.85 2.13 -16.39
N ASN A 57 9.03 2.25 -15.80
CA ASN A 57 9.85 3.44 -15.95
C ASN A 57 10.49 3.48 -17.35
N LEU A 58 10.24 4.51 -18.14
CA LEU A 58 10.87 4.70 -19.44
C LEU A 58 12.29 5.28 -19.34
N SER A 59 12.63 5.94 -18.21
CA SER A 59 13.97 6.44 -17.99
C SER A 59 14.91 5.31 -17.61
N ARG A 60 16.00 5.18 -18.37
CA ARG A 60 17.00 4.12 -18.19
C ARG A 60 18.38 4.70 -17.99
N ARG A 61 19.21 3.98 -17.23
CA ARG A 61 20.64 4.22 -17.13
C ARG A 61 21.38 3.62 -18.32
N PRO A 62 22.66 3.96 -18.52
CA PRO A 62 23.47 3.38 -19.60
C PRO A 62 23.56 1.84 -19.58
N ASP A 63 23.46 1.22 -18.41
CA ASP A 63 23.47 -0.24 -18.23
C ASP A 63 22.09 -0.91 -18.47
N GLY A 64 21.08 -0.10 -18.86
CA GLY A 64 19.70 -0.56 -19.10
C GLY A 64 18.84 -0.71 -17.85
N SER A 65 19.38 -0.49 -16.65
CA SER A 65 18.59 -0.50 -15.42
C SER A 65 17.67 0.72 -15.32
N SER A 66 16.65 0.63 -14.45
CA SER A 66 15.73 1.74 -14.22
C SER A 66 16.46 2.94 -13.62
N ASN A 67 16.24 4.14 -14.18
CA ASN A 67 16.74 5.37 -13.59
C ASN A 67 15.75 5.90 -12.55
N VAL A 68 15.91 5.46 -11.32
CA VAL A 68 15.00 5.83 -10.21
C VAL A 68 15.08 7.30 -9.78
N ALA A 69 16.09 8.02 -10.24
CA ALA A 69 16.17 9.48 -10.07
C ALA A 69 15.27 10.25 -11.06
N GLN A 70 14.76 9.58 -12.09
CA GLN A 70 13.85 10.15 -13.08
C GLN A 70 12.69 9.18 -13.32
N LEU A 71 11.56 9.42 -12.70
CA LEU A 71 10.39 8.57 -12.79
C LEU A 71 9.49 8.99 -13.96
N VAL A 72 9.71 8.36 -15.10
CA VAL A 72 8.95 8.61 -16.33
C VAL A 72 8.11 7.39 -16.65
N GLY A 73 6.84 7.42 -16.26
CA GLY A 73 5.92 6.33 -16.55
C GLY A 73 5.68 6.11 -18.03
N ASP A 74 5.37 4.88 -18.41
CA ASP A 74 4.98 4.51 -19.76
C ASP A 74 3.60 5.08 -20.12
N TYR A 75 3.58 6.36 -20.50
CA TYR A 75 2.36 7.06 -20.88
C TYR A 75 1.76 6.60 -22.22
N ASN A 76 2.44 5.72 -22.96
CA ASN A 76 1.92 5.09 -24.17
C ASN A 76 1.33 3.69 -23.88
N ASN A 77 1.32 3.27 -22.63
CA ASN A 77 0.77 1.97 -22.26
C ASN A 77 -0.72 1.89 -22.66
N PRO A 78 -1.12 0.86 -23.42
CA PRO A 78 -2.48 0.76 -23.96
C PRO A 78 -3.58 0.59 -22.90
N ILE A 79 -3.20 0.28 -21.66
CA ILE A 79 -4.18 0.25 -20.56
C ILE A 79 -4.65 1.64 -20.14
N LEU A 80 -3.88 2.70 -20.43
CA LEU A 80 -4.24 4.05 -20.02
C LEU A 80 -5.28 4.68 -20.93
N LYS A 81 -6.29 5.31 -20.35
CA LYS A 81 -7.14 6.24 -21.07
C LYS A 81 -6.39 7.54 -21.42
N PRO A 82 -6.80 8.28 -22.45
CA PRO A 82 -6.06 9.45 -22.93
C PRO A 82 -5.75 10.50 -21.85
N GLU A 83 -6.68 10.78 -20.96
CA GLU A 83 -6.51 11.76 -19.87
C GLU A 83 -5.50 11.28 -18.82
N ALA A 84 -5.56 10.00 -18.47
CA ALA A 84 -4.58 9.38 -17.59
C ALA A 84 -3.18 9.37 -18.20
N ALA A 85 -3.07 9.02 -19.47
CA ALA A 85 -1.83 9.07 -20.25
C ALA A 85 -1.22 10.48 -20.27
N ALA A 86 -2.04 11.51 -20.48
CA ALA A 86 -1.60 12.91 -20.43
C ALA A 86 -1.07 13.30 -19.04
N THR A 87 -1.73 12.83 -17.97
CA THR A 87 -1.29 13.07 -16.59
C THR A 87 0.05 12.40 -16.32
N VAL A 88 0.22 11.13 -16.68
CA VAL A 88 1.48 10.37 -16.51
C VAL A 88 2.61 11.03 -17.31
N ARG A 89 2.34 11.47 -18.56
CA ARG A 89 3.32 12.20 -19.36
C ARG A 89 3.80 13.48 -18.68
N LYS A 90 2.85 14.31 -18.22
CA LYS A 90 3.16 15.56 -17.52
C LYS A 90 4.03 15.31 -16.28
N ARG A 91 3.69 14.30 -15.48
CA ARG A 91 4.48 13.92 -14.30
C ARG A 91 5.89 13.46 -14.68
N GLY A 92 6.03 12.73 -15.77
CA GLY A 92 7.33 12.33 -16.30
C GLY A 92 8.19 13.52 -16.75
N GLU A 93 7.59 14.55 -17.36
CA GLU A 93 8.26 15.80 -17.74
C GLU A 93 8.71 16.59 -16.50
N GLU A 94 7.84 16.71 -15.49
CA GLU A 94 8.19 17.30 -14.20
C GLU A 94 9.36 16.55 -13.52
N SER A 95 9.33 15.23 -13.51
CA SER A 95 10.40 14.40 -12.94
C SER A 95 11.75 14.54 -13.67
N LYS A 96 11.75 14.85 -14.98
CA LYS A 96 12.97 15.12 -15.74
C LYS A 96 13.52 16.51 -15.49
N ALA A 97 12.64 17.49 -15.34
CA ALA A 97 13.03 18.90 -15.15
C ALA A 97 13.46 19.19 -13.70
N HIS A 98 12.79 18.56 -12.75
CA HIS A 98 12.98 18.79 -11.33
C HIS A 98 13.03 17.43 -10.63
N PHE A 99 13.85 17.27 -9.62
CA PHE A 99 13.93 16.03 -8.87
C PHE A 99 12.64 15.80 -8.06
N GLY A 100 11.61 15.27 -8.73
CA GLY A 100 10.36 14.88 -8.11
C GLY A 100 9.15 15.74 -8.49
N PHE A 101 8.02 15.38 -7.92
CA PHE A 101 6.72 16.06 -8.04
C PHE A 101 5.92 15.85 -6.76
N HIS A 102 4.84 16.62 -6.58
CA HIS A 102 3.95 16.45 -5.44
C HIS A 102 3.38 15.03 -5.39
N ASN A 103 3.53 14.37 -4.27
CA ASN A 103 3.04 13.02 -4.03
C ASN A 103 2.54 12.91 -2.57
N PRO A 104 1.79 11.88 -2.20
CA PRO A 104 1.25 11.76 -0.85
C PRO A 104 2.31 11.89 0.23
N ARG A 105 3.47 11.25 0.03
CA ARG A 105 4.53 11.19 1.02
C ARG A 105 5.17 12.55 1.30
N ASN A 106 5.48 13.34 0.25
CA ASN A 106 6.11 14.65 0.44
C ASN A 106 5.12 15.77 0.75
N GLN A 107 3.83 15.47 0.80
CA GLN A 107 2.76 16.39 1.16
C GLN A 107 2.04 15.99 2.45
N CYS A 108 2.60 15.08 3.24
CA CYS A 108 2.04 14.59 4.50
C CYS A 108 0.60 14.05 4.39
N TRP A 109 0.31 13.41 3.27
CA TRP A 109 -0.96 12.72 3.04
C TRP A 109 -0.79 11.21 3.17
N PRO A 110 -1.82 10.48 3.61
CA PRO A 110 -1.79 9.03 3.59
C PRO A 110 -1.49 8.50 2.19
N ASN A 111 -0.60 7.52 2.09
CA ASN A 111 -0.23 6.94 0.79
C ASN A 111 -1.44 6.32 0.07
N GLY A 112 -2.31 5.67 0.81
CA GLY A 112 -3.51 5.02 0.26
C GLY A 112 -3.19 3.78 -0.59
N LEU A 113 -4.25 3.03 -0.94
CA LEU A 113 -4.16 1.91 -1.86
C LEU A 113 -4.33 2.38 -3.32
N PRO A 114 -3.63 1.74 -4.27
CA PRO A 114 -2.60 0.70 -4.12
C PRO A 114 -1.19 1.24 -3.93
N PHE A 115 -0.99 2.58 -3.93
CA PHE A 115 0.33 3.21 -3.87
C PHE A 115 1.19 2.70 -2.71
N VAL A 116 0.60 2.47 -1.54
CA VAL A 116 1.31 1.95 -0.36
C VAL A 116 1.95 0.59 -0.59
N LEU A 117 1.44 -0.21 -1.53
CA LEU A 117 2.00 -1.53 -1.86
C LEU A 117 3.38 -1.45 -2.53
N SER A 118 3.77 -0.28 -3.04
CA SER A 118 5.12 -0.02 -3.56
C SER A 118 6.12 0.35 -2.46
N SER A 119 5.67 0.52 -1.24
CA SER A 119 6.49 0.89 -0.08
C SER A 119 7.22 -0.32 0.51
N ASN A 120 8.28 -0.07 1.29
CA ASN A 120 9.29 -1.06 1.67
C ASN A 120 8.80 -2.23 2.54
N GLY A 121 7.56 -2.26 2.97
CA GLY A 121 7.06 -3.40 3.71
C GLY A 121 5.80 -3.14 4.53
N LEU A 122 5.36 -4.20 5.18
CA LEU A 122 4.18 -4.20 6.04
C LEU A 122 4.33 -5.19 7.18
N GLN A 123 3.58 -4.95 8.24
CA GLN A 123 3.36 -5.94 9.30
C GLN A 123 1.91 -6.39 9.28
N ILE A 124 1.70 -7.69 9.37
CA ILE A 124 0.36 -8.31 9.41
C ILE A 124 0.16 -8.92 10.80
N PHE A 125 -0.96 -8.57 11.42
CA PHE A 125 -1.47 -9.20 12.65
C PHE A 125 -2.80 -9.84 12.33
N ASP A 126 -2.89 -11.15 12.55
CA ASP A 126 -4.14 -11.88 12.37
C ASP A 126 -4.81 -12.10 13.73
N ARG A 127 -6.06 -11.62 13.83
CA ARG A 127 -6.91 -11.72 15.04
C ARG A 127 -8.05 -12.72 14.87
N GLY A 128 -8.14 -13.37 13.71
CA GLY A 128 -9.16 -14.35 13.37
C GLY A 128 -10.39 -13.72 12.69
N ASP A 129 -11.06 -12.79 13.33
CA ASP A 129 -12.21 -12.05 12.77
C ASP A 129 -11.79 -10.86 11.90
N HIS A 130 -10.57 -10.38 12.07
CA HIS A 130 -9.98 -9.33 11.26
C HIS A 130 -8.45 -9.46 11.18
N LEU A 131 -7.88 -8.90 10.12
CA LEU A 131 -6.45 -8.65 9.99
C LEU A 131 -6.19 -7.17 10.24
N THR A 132 -5.11 -6.88 10.94
CA THR A 132 -4.54 -5.53 11.03
C THR A 132 -3.25 -5.50 10.23
N MET A 133 -3.17 -4.61 9.26
CA MET A 133 -2.00 -4.37 8.43
C MET A 133 -1.44 -2.99 8.73
N ILE A 134 -0.17 -2.92 9.10
CA ILE A 134 0.54 -1.66 9.33
C ILE A 134 1.58 -1.52 8.22
N TYR A 135 1.52 -0.43 7.47
CA TYR A 135 2.46 -0.15 6.39
C TYR A 135 3.63 0.67 6.89
N HIS A 136 4.82 0.28 6.44
CA HIS A 136 6.09 0.83 6.92
C HIS A 136 6.24 2.34 6.68
N MET A 137 5.79 2.83 5.52
CA MET A 137 6.14 4.18 5.08
C MET A 137 5.34 5.31 5.72
N ASP A 138 4.10 5.09 6.07
CA ASP A 138 3.24 6.13 6.65
C ASP A 138 2.63 5.69 7.99
N HIS A 139 3.04 4.53 8.48
CA HIS A 139 2.55 3.90 9.71
C HIS A 139 1.02 3.81 9.79
N GLN A 140 0.35 3.89 8.61
CA GLN A 140 -1.09 3.80 8.56
C GLN A 140 -1.55 2.38 8.83
N LEU A 141 -2.64 2.31 9.55
CA LEU A 141 -3.27 1.08 9.95
C LEU A 141 -4.46 0.80 9.06
N ARG A 142 -4.50 -0.40 8.48
CA ARG A 142 -5.61 -0.91 7.71
C ARG A 142 -6.22 -2.12 8.40
N THR A 143 -7.53 -2.11 8.56
CA THR A 143 -8.28 -3.25 9.08
C THR A 143 -8.98 -3.97 7.93
N VAL A 144 -8.80 -5.27 7.83
CA VAL A 144 -9.50 -6.15 6.88
C VAL A 144 -10.46 -7.02 7.68
N ARG A 145 -11.77 -6.88 7.47
CA ARG A 145 -12.77 -7.74 8.10
C ARG A 145 -12.80 -9.09 7.42
N MET A 146 -12.64 -10.17 8.19
CA MET A 146 -12.61 -11.52 7.63
C MET A 146 -14.01 -12.09 7.50
N ASN A 147 -14.25 -12.81 6.37
CA ASN A 147 -15.48 -13.53 6.06
C ASN A 147 -16.75 -12.65 6.10
N GLY A 148 -16.58 -11.35 5.87
CA GLY A 148 -17.65 -10.37 5.80
C GLY A 148 -18.01 -9.98 4.37
N SER A 149 -18.86 -8.98 4.26
CA SER A 149 -19.20 -8.28 3.02
C SER A 149 -19.07 -6.76 3.21
N HIS A 150 -18.95 -6.05 2.12
CA HIS A 150 -19.02 -4.59 2.16
C HIS A 150 -20.41 -4.13 2.58
N PRO A 151 -20.55 -3.15 3.48
CA PRO A 151 -21.83 -2.60 3.83
C PRO A 151 -22.44 -1.86 2.64
N PRO A 152 -23.79 -1.75 2.58
CA PRO A 152 -24.45 -1.05 1.47
C PRO A 152 -24.03 0.42 1.30
N LYS A 153 -23.54 1.03 2.37
CA LYS A 153 -23.00 2.39 2.37
C LYS A 153 -21.65 2.41 3.09
N VAL A 154 -20.62 2.81 2.36
CA VAL A 154 -19.25 2.94 2.87
C VAL A 154 -18.84 4.40 2.87
N THR A 155 -18.23 4.85 3.96
CA THR A 155 -17.54 6.16 3.99
C THR A 155 -16.16 5.98 3.37
N PRO A 156 -15.82 6.67 2.27
CA PRO A 156 -14.53 6.53 1.62
C PRO A 156 -13.37 6.92 2.54
N SER A 157 -12.30 6.12 2.51
CA SER A 157 -11.04 6.40 3.19
C SER A 157 -9.86 6.17 2.25
N TYR A 158 -8.65 6.62 2.60
CA TYR A 158 -7.45 6.38 1.75
C TYR A 158 -7.10 4.91 1.62
N TYR A 159 -7.46 4.08 2.61
CA TYR A 159 -7.26 2.63 2.58
C TYR A 159 -8.55 1.86 2.23
N GLY A 160 -9.62 2.57 1.93
CA GLY A 160 -10.91 1.99 1.53
C GLY A 160 -11.61 1.21 2.64
N ASP A 161 -12.56 0.41 2.23
CA ASP A 161 -13.25 -0.60 3.03
C ASP A 161 -12.80 -1.98 2.54
N SER A 162 -12.18 -2.77 3.42
CA SER A 162 -11.55 -4.04 3.06
C SER A 162 -12.25 -5.22 3.70
N VAL A 163 -12.58 -6.22 2.89
CA VAL A 163 -13.09 -7.53 3.33
C VAL A 163 -12.17 -8.62 2.83
N GLY A 164 -11.96 -9.65 3.66
CA GLY A 164 -11.04 -10.74 3.34
C GLY A 164 -11.66 -12.10 3.58
N HIS A 165 -11.15 -13.09 2.86
CA HIS A 165 -11.45 -14.50 3.06
C HIS A 165 -10.29 -15.37 2.58
N TYR A 166 -10.33 -16.65 2.93
CA TYR A 166 -9.33 -17.60 2.45
C TYR A 166 -9.89 -18.46 1.32
N GLU A 167 -9.12 -18.59 0.24
CA GLU A 167 -9.32 -19.53 -0.85
C GLU A 167 -8.19 -20.58 -0.81
N GLY A 168 -8.38 -21.66 -0.06
CA GLY A 168 -7.34 -22.63 0.20
C GLY A 168 -6.15 -22.02 0.98
N ASP A 169 -4.99 -21.95 0.35
CA ASP A 169 -3.75 -21.37 0.90
C ASP A 169 -3.58 -19.88 0.60
N THR A 170 -4.56 -19.25 -0.03
CA THR A 170 -4.51 -17.87 -0.49
C THR A 170 -5.43 -16.99 0.36
N LEU A 171 -4.86 -15.92 0.91
CA LEU A 171 -5.65 -14.83 1.51
C LEU A 171 -6.08 -13.89 0.40
N VAL A 172 -7.38 -13.70 0.23
CA VAL A 172 -7.98 -12.77 -0.73
C VAL A 172 -8.55 -11.57 0.02
N ILE A 173 -8.22 -10.36 -0.41
CA ILE A 173 -8.75 -9.12 0.16
C ILE A 173 -9.36 -8.31 -0.97
N ASP A 174 -10.62 -7.96 -0.81
CA ASP A 174 -11.37 -7.07 -1.70
C ASP A 174 -11.49 -5.69 -1.07
N THR A 175 -11.21 -4.61 -1.82
CA THR A 175 -11.21 -3.24 -1.29
C THR A 175 -11.88 -2.27 -2.24
N ILE A 176 -12.91 -1.62 -1.72
CA ILE A 176 -13.69 -0.58 -2.40
C ILE A 176 -13.66 0.74 -1.62
N ALA A 177 -14.29 1.77 -2.16
CA ALA A 177 -14.42 3.09 -1.53
C ALA A 177 -13.07 3.71 -1.15
N ILE A 178 -12.06 3.51 -1.99
CA ILE A 178 -10.76 4.16 -1.85
C ILE A 178 -10.91 5.63 -2.23
N LYS A 179 -10.60 6.52 -1.27
CA LYS A 179 -10.80 7.94 -1.43
C LYS A 179 -9.75 8.55 -2.36
N PRO A 180 -10.11 9.19 -3.47
CA PRO A 180 -9.18 10.01 -4.22
C PRO A 180 -8.83 11.26 -3.38
N GLY A 181 -7.60 11.74 -3.53
CA GLY A 181 -7.13 12.94 -2.87
C GLY A 181 -6.33 13.81 -3.84
N PRO A 182 -5.93 15.03 -3.44
CA PRO A 182 -5.20 15.93 -4.32
C PRO A 182 -3.85 15.38 -4.78
N PHE A 183 -3.28 14.46 -3.99
CA PHE A 183 -1.99 13.83 -4.26
C PHE A 183 -2.09 12.31 -4.41
N ALA A 184 -3.32 11.75 -4.38
CA ALA A 184 -3.53 10.32 -4.51
C ALA A 184 -3.10 9.84 -5.90
N MET A 185 -2.37 8.72 -5.93
CA MET A 185 -1.87 8.10 -7.16
C MET A 185 -1.74 6.58 -6.97
N ILE A 186 -1.65 5.87 -8.06
CA ILE A 186 -1.56 4.41 -8.07
C ILE A 186 -0.10 3.94 -7.92
N ASP A 187 0.83 4.65 -8.55
CA ASP A 187 2.25 4.34 -8.61
C ASP A 187 3.11 5.62 -8.60
N TRP A 188 4.42 5.46 -8.52
CA TRP A 188 5.38 6.58 -8.50
C TRP A 188 5.51 7.30 -9.86
N PHE A 189 4.79 6.87 -10.88
CA PHE A 189 4.72 7.60 -12.15
C PHE A 189 3.59 8.64 -12.15
N GLY A 190 2.86 8.74 -11.04
CA GLY A 190 1.76 9.68 -10.88
C GLY A 190 0.50 9.27 -11.63
N THR A 191 0.33 7.98 -11.86
CA THR A 191 -0.92 7.43 -12.43
C THR A 191 -2.10 7.82 -11.54
N PRO A 192 -3.10 8.54 -12.07
CA PRO A 192 -4.22 9.03 -11.27
C PRO A 192 -5.12 7.90 -10.80
N GLN A 193 -5.93 8.19 -9.80
CA GLN A 193 -7.03 7.32 -9.37
C GLN A 193 -8.33 8.11 -9.20
N THR A 194 -9.46 7.43 -9.28
CA THR A 194 -10.78 8.02 -9.05
C THR A 194 -11.52 7.32 -7.91
N ALA A 195 -12.72 7.82 -7.59
CA ALA A 195 -13.58 7.17 -6.60
C ALA A 195 -14.13 5.80 -7.06
N ALA A 196 -13.92 5.44 -8.34
CA ALA A 196 -14.30 4.14 -8.89
C ALA A 196 -13.22 3.07 -8.70
N LEU A 197 -12.08 3.44 -8.11
CA LEU A 197 -10.98 2.50 -7.90
C LEU A 197 -11.41 1.32 -7.02
N HIS A 198 -11.13 0.13 -7.52
CA HIS A 198 -11.31 -1.16 -6.88
C HIS A 198 -10.00 -1.94 -6.91
N VAL A 199 -9.64 -2.55 -5.79
CA VAL A 199 -8.39 -3.32 -5.66
C VAL A 199 -8.70 -4.68 -5.05
N VAL A 200 -8.26 -5.74 -5.72
CA VAL A 200 -8.32 -7.11 -5.21
C VAL A 200 -6.90 -7.62 -4.99
N GLU A 201 -6.59 -8.06 -3.80
CA GLU A 201 -5.27 -8.55 -3.38
C GLU A 201 -5.33 -10.05 -3.07
N ARG A 202 -4.29 -10.79 -3.46
CA ARG A 202 -4.14 -12.24 -3.22
C ARG A 202 -2.76 -12.51 -2.64
N TYR A 203 -2.70 -12.89 -1.39
CA TYR A 203 -1.46 -13.19 -0.69
C TYR A 203 -1.24 -14.70 -0.58
N ARG A 204 -0.03 -15.14 -0.91
CA ARG A 204 0.42 -16.54 -0.80
C ARG A 204 1.82 -16.63 -0.20
N LEU A 205 2.07 -17.72 0.52
CA LEU A 205 3.42 -18.06 0.96
C LEU A 205 4.10 -18.95 -0.07
N LEU A 206 5.25 -18.50 -0.58
CA LEU A 206 6.07 -19.23 -1.56
C LEU A 206 7.35 -19.71 -0.91
N ASP A 207 7.88 -20.80 -1.43
CA ASP A 207 9.27 -21.20 -1.17
C ASP A 207 10.24 -20.31 -1.96
N TYR A 208 11.49 -20.23 -1.50
CA TYR A 208 12.51 -19.40 -2.13
C TYR A 208 12.65 -19.63 -3.64
N ASP A 209 12.67 -20.89 -4.09
CA ASP A 209 12.83 -21.21 -5.51
C ASP A 209 11.68 -20.69 -6.37
N GLN A 210 10.48 -20.62 -5.82
CA GLN A 210 9.30 -20.04 -6.48
C GLN A 210 9.37 -18.51 -6.51
N ALA A 211 9.86 -17.88 -5.44
CA ALA A 211 9.97 -16.44 -5.31
C ALA A 211 11.18 -15.85 -6.06
N LYS A 212 12.24 -16.63 -6.26
CA LYS A 212 13.55 -16.19 -6.75
C LYS A 212 13.49 -15.35 -8.03
N ALA A 213 12.72 -15.77 -9.02
CA ALA A 213 12.62 -15.04 -10.28
C ALA A 213 12.01 -13.63 -10.12
N SER A 214 10.99 -13.52 -9.27
CA SER A 214 10.36 -12.24 -8.91
C SER A 214 11.35 -11.33 -8.19
N ILE A 215 12.05 -11.86 -7.19
CA ILE A 215 13.07 -11.13 -6.44
C ILE A 215 14.17 -10.61 -7.37
N GLN A 216 14.66 -11.44 -8.28
CA GLN A 216 15.71 -11.04 -9.22
C GLN A 216 15.25 -9.94 -10.18
N ARG A 217 14.00 -9.99 -10.66
CA ARG A 217 13.44 -8.91 -11.49
C ARG A 217 13.30 -7.62 -10.70
N ALA A 218 12.76 -7.66 -9.51
CA ALA A 218 12.62 -6.50 -8.64
C ALA A 218 13.98 -5.83 -8.39
N PHE A 219 15.02 -6.60 -8.12
CA PHE A 219 16.37 -6.06 -7.96
C PHE A 219 16.93 -5.45 -9.24
N LYS A 220 16.77 -6.13 -10.38
CA LYS A 220 17.28 -5.63 -11.67
C LYS A 220 16.63 -4.33 -12.09
N ASP A 221 15.31 -4.22 -11.91
CA ASP A 221 14.54 -3.09 -12.41
C ASP A 221 14.51 -1.89 -11.44
N ASN A 222 14.80 -2.14 -10.17
CA ASN A 222 14.62 -1.17 -9.08
C ASN A 222 15.88 -0.87 -8.27
N THR A 223 17.06 -1.36 -8.68
CA THR A 223 18.31 -1.02 -7.99
C THR A 223 18.63 0.46 -8.13
N ILE A 224 18.72 1.13 -7.01
CA ILE A 224 19.33 2.45 -6.87
C ILE A 224 20.83 2.22 -7.13
N GLY A 225 21.37 2.71 -8.20
CA GLY A 225 22.75 2.68 -8.75
C GLY A 225 23.89 2.05 -7.96
N PRO A 226 25.12 2.06 -8.50
CA PRO A 226 26.30 1.59 -7.79
C PRO A 226 26.46 2.38 -6.47
N GLY A 227 26.35 1.69 -5.34
CA GLY A 227 26.28 2.30 -4.01
C GLY A 227 24.88 2.55 -3.48
N GLY A 228 23.85 1.98 -4.14
CA GLY A 228 22.46 2.05 -3.70
C GLY A 228 22.22 1.60 -2.28
N ASP A 229 21.03 1.95 -1.74
CA ASP A 229 20.64 1.55 -0.39
C ASP A 229 20.88 0.06 -0.17
N PRO A 230 21.41 -0.32 0.99
CA PRO A 230 21.59 -1.72 1.31
C PRO A 230 20.24 -2.44 1.19
N PRO A 231 20.23 -3.72 0.76
CA PRO A 231 18.99 -4.45 0.60
C PRO A 231 18.25 -4.52 1.94
N VAL A 232 17.00 -4.09 1.95
CA VAL A 232 16.13 -4.19 3.15
C VAL A 232 15.65 -5.62 3.38
N VAL A 233 15.87 -6.50 2.40
CA VAL A 233 15.46 -7.90 2.40
C VAL A 233 16.68 -8.80 2.43
N ASP A 234 16.64 -9.83 3.28
CA ASP A 234 17.66 -10.88 3.30
C ASP A 234 17.49 -11.79 2.08
N LEU A 235 18.37 -11.61 1.08
CA LEU A 235 18.37 -12.40 -0.15
C LEU A 235 18.84 -13.84 0.05
N ASP A 236 19.49 -14.13 1.16
CA ASP A 236 19.94 -15.46 1.53
C ASP A 236 18.92 -16.23 2.37
N TYR A 237 17.79 -15.59 2.72
CA TYR A 237 16.72 -16.25 3.46
C TYR A 237 16.07 -17.35 2.63
N ARG A 238 16.10 -18.57 3.15
CA ARG A 238 15.58 -19.78 2.50
C ARG A 238 14.23 -20.26 3.07
N GLY A 239 13.61 -19.47 3.94
CA GLY A 239 12.27 -19.74 4.45
C GLY A 239 11.17 -19.29 3.49
N LYS A 240 9.97 -19.08 4.06
CA LYS A 240 8.80 -18.65 3.27
C LYS A 240 8.87 -17.16 2.89
N TRP A 241 8.51 -16.87 1.65
CA TRP A 241 8.35 -15.55 1.07
C TRP A 241 6.87 -15.24 0.90
N LEU A 242 6.46 -14.00 1.12
CA LEU A 242 5.10 -13.56 0.90
C LEU A 242 4.99 -12.95 -0.50
N GLN A 243 4.15 -13.52 -1.35
CA GLN A 243 3.83 -12.93 -2.65
C GLN A 243 2.42 -12.35 -2.62
N LEU A 244 2.32 -11.10 -2.99
CA LEU A 244 1.10 -10.40 -3.31
C LEU A 244 0.93 -10.41 -4.83
N LEU A 245 -0.18 -10.95 -5.31
CA LEU A 245 -0.75 -10.67 -6.62
C LEU A 245 -1.94 -9.74 -6.41
N PHE A 246 -1.97 -8.59 -7.05
CA PHE A 246 -3.12 -7.70 -6.94
C PHE A 246 -3.61 -7.25 -8.30
N THR A 247 -4.91 -6.93 -8.35
CA THR A 247 -5.60 -6.42 -9.53
C THR A 247 -6.14 -5.03 -9.23
N VAL A 248 -5.93 -4.12 -10.14
CA VAL A 248 -6.41 -2.74 -10.09
C VAL A 248 -7.45 -2.56 -11.19
N ASP A 249 -8.62 -2.08 -10.80
CA ASP A 249 -9.70 -1.70 -11.71
C ASP A 249 -10.17 -0.27 -11.37
N ASP A 250 -9.95 0.65 -12.28
CA ASP A 250 -10.52 2.01 -12.25
C ASP A 250 -10.97 2.34 -13.67
N PRO A 251 -12.26 2.14 -13.97
CA PRO A 251 -12.79 2.31 -15.33
C PRO A 251 -12.74 3.75 -15.84
N ASN A 252 -12.42 4.72 -15.00
CA ASN A 252 -12.21 6.11 -15.43
C ASN A 252 -10.76 6.38 -15.83
N VAL A 253 -9.83 5.55 -15.41
CA VAL A 253 -8.37 5.69 -15.64
C VAL A 253 -7.88 4.68 -16.68
N PHE A 254 -8.36 3.44 -16.59
CA PHE A 254 -7.89 2.32 -17.41
C PHE A 254 -8.91 1.87 -18.43
N THR A 255 -8.43 1.32 -19.52
CA THR A 255 -9.23 0.68 -20.56
C THR A 255 -9.65 -0.74 -20.19
N THR A 256 -8.92 -1.36 -19.25
CA THR A 256 -9.12 -2.72 -18.76
C THR A 256 -8.46 -2.85 -17.38
N PRO A 257 -8.97 -3.71 -16.48
CA PRO A 257 -8.25 -4.08 -15.27
C PRO A 257 -6.87 -4.66 -15.59
N TRP A 258 -5.91 -4.42 -14.73
CA TRP A 258 -4.57 -4.95 -14.85
C TRP A 258 -4.10 -5.53 -13.52
N SER A 259 -3.09 -6.41 -13.57
CA SER A 259 -2.55 -7.05 -12.38
C SER A 259 -1.03 -6.94 -12.33
N ALA A 260 -0.51 -6.95 -11.12
CA ALA A 260 0.92 -6.96 -10.87
C ALA A 260 1.26 -7.74 -9.60
N THR A 261 2.54 -7.99 -9.38
CA THR A 261 3.02 -8.67 -8.17
C THR A 261 3.94 -7.79 -7.35
N VAL A 262 4.00 -8.09 -6.05
CA VAL A 262 5.04 -7.64 -5.12
C VAL A 262 5.47 -8.85 -4.30
N THR A 263 6.76 -9.07 -4.21
CA THR A 263 7.31 -10.21 -3.45
C THR A 263 8.09 -9.70 -2.25
N TYR A 264 7.61 -10.10 -1.07
CA TYR A 264 8.16 -9.71 0.22
C TYR A 264 8.99 -10.86 0.80
N GLY A 265 10.09 -10.52 1.44
CA GLY A 265 10.92 -11.44 2.20
C GLY A 265 11.07 -11.02 3.66
N ARG A 266 11.97 -11.68 4.36
CA ARG A 266 12.37 -11.27 5.70
C ARG A 266 13.25 -10.04 5.63
N GLN A 267 13.02 -9.11 6.54
CA GLN A 267 13.89 -7.93 6.68
C GLN A 267 15.28 -8.35 7.12
N VAL A 268 16.30 -7.72 6.55
CA VAL A 268 17.67 -7.78 7.09
C VAL A 268 17.69 -7.12 8.48
N PRO A 269 18.29 -7.75 9.49
CA PRO A 269 18.34 -7.17 10.82
C PRO A 269 18.95 -5.74 10.83
N PRO A 270 18.36 -4.78 11.54
CA PRO A 270 18.84 -3.40 11.59
C PRO A 270 20.31 -3.27 12.01
N ALA A 271 20.83 -4.20 12.82
CA ALA A 271 22.22 -4.23 13.22
C ALA A 271 23.20 -4.41 12.05
N LEU A 272 22.74 -4.98 10.93
CA LEU A 272 23.56 -5.19 9.72
C LEU A 272 23.42 -4.06 8.69
N THR A 273 22.32 -3.36 8.70
CA THR A 273 21.99 -2.34 7.68
C THR A 273 21.97 -0.93 8.25
N GLY A 274 21.86 -0.78 9.56
CA GLY A 274 21.58 0.51 10.22
C GLY A 274 20.16 1.04 9.92
N TYR A 275 19.34 0.27 9.21
CA TYR A 275 17.99 0.65 8.78
C TYR A 275 16.94 -0.01 9.67
N SER A 276 16.08 0.79 10.30
CA SER A 276 14.91 0.30 11.03
C SER A 276 13.69 0.23 10.12
N LEU A 277 12.92 -0.87 10.19
CA LEU A 277 11.61 -0.93 9.52
C LEU A 277 10.61 0.08 10.08
N TRP A 278 10.82 0.50 11.30
CA TRP A 278 9.94 1.43 12.00
C TRP A 278 10.75 2.66 12.43
N PRO A 279 11.32 3.44 11.48
CA PRO A 279 11.93 4.71 11.83
C PRO A 279 10.84 5.64 12.38
N GLU A 280 11.22 6.55 13.23
CA GLU A 280 10.36 7.69 13.50
C GLU A 280 10.19 8.46 12.18
N ASP A 281 8.97 8.49 11.68
CA ASP A 281 8.62 9.22 10.46
C ASP A 281 7.79 10.45 10.88
N VAL A 282 8.47 11.57 11.01
CA VAL A 282 7.83 12.86 11.30
C VAL A 282 7.68 13.59 9.99
N CYS A 283 6.45 13.65 9.50
CA CYS A 283 6.15 14.44 8.33
C CYS A 283 5.90 15.89 8.74
N ALA A 284 6.73 16.81 8.24
CA ALA A 284 6.45 18.23 8.26
C ALA A 284 5.88 18.66 6.90
N GLU A 285 4.97 19.64 6.88
CA GLU A 285 4.52 20.21 5.62
C GLU A 285 5.71 20.61 4.77
N ASN A 286 5.74 20.10 3.55
CA ASN A 286 6.80 20.45 2.60
C ASN A 286 6.40 21.70 1.83
N PRO A 287 6.98 22.87 2.13
CA PRO A 287 6.66 24.12 1.45
C PRO A 287 7.20 24.18 0.02
N HIS A 288 7.99 23.18 -0.40
CA HIS A 288 8.59 23.15 -1.72
C HIS A 288 7.53 23.06 -2.82
N LYS A 289 7.55 23.99 -3.75
CA LYS A 289 6.69 23.99 -4.93
C LYS A 289 7.40 23.32 -6.09
N TYR A 290 7.19 22.01 -6.24
CA TYR A 290 7.75 21.27 -7.37
C TYR A 290 7.32 21.86 -8.71
N GLY A 291 8.27 22.00 -9.63
CA GLY A 291 8.03 22.61 -10.93
C GLY A 291 8.14 24.12 -10.96
N THR A 292 8.55 24.76 -9.86
CA THR A 292 8.89 26.18 -9.79
C THR A 292 10.30 26.36 -9.20
N GLU A 293 10.97 27.46 -9.54
CA GLU A 293 12.26 27.82 -8.93
C GLU A 293 12.11 28.52 -7.56
N GLU A 294 10.87 28.68 -7.06
CA GLU A 294 10.62 29.33 -5.79
C GLU A 294 10.80 28.32 -4.64
N ASP A 295 11.95 28.37 -4.00
CA ASP A 295 12.14 27.77 -2.69
C ASP A 295 11.39 28.59 -1.63
N VAL A 296 10.36 28.00 -1.05
CA VAL A 296 9.71 28.58 0.13
C VAL A 296 10.61 28.32 1.33
N GLN A 297 11.12 29.36 1.95
CA GLN A 297 11.93 29.24 3.17
C GLN A 297 11.12 28.55 4.27
N VAL A 298 11.66 27.45 4.80
CA VAL A 298 11.10 26.79 5.98
C VAL A 298 11.17 27.78 7.16
N PRO A 299 10.04 28.09 7.83
CA PRO A 299 10.09 28.91 9.01
C PRO A 299 11.02 28.29 10.07
N THR A 300 12.00 29.02 10.49
CA THR A 300 12.90 28.58 11.56
C THR A 300 12.55 29.31 12.85
N ALA A 301 12.42 28.57 13.94
CA ALA A 301 12.26 29.17 15.25
C ALA A 301 13.52 29.99 15.59
N LYS A 302 13.34 31.17 16.19
CA LYS A 302 14.44 32.04 16.61
C LYS A 302 15.25 31.45 17.77
N ALA A 303 14.67 30.50 18.48
CA ALA A 303 15.30 29.72 19.55
C ALA A 303 14.61 28.35 19.65
N PRO A 304 15.31 27.32 20.13
CA PRO A 304 14.68 26.05 20.47
C PRO A 304 13.55 26.27 21.49
N ASP A 305 12.47 25.54 21.36
CA ASP A 305 11.29 25.58 22.24
C ASP A 305 11.23 24.39 23.22
N PHE A 306 12.36 23.69 23.40
CA PHE A 306 12.56 22.58 24.32
C PHE A 306 13.75 22.81 25.24
#